data_6b9e1a07b103e60ef77d0d9f0314f842
#
_entry.id   6b9e1a07b103e60ef77d0d9f0314f842
#
_cell.length_a   1.000
_cell.length_b   1.000
_cell.length_c   1.000
_cell.angle_alpha   90.00
_cell.angle_beta   90.00
_cell.angle_gamma   90.00
#
_symmetry.space_group_name_H-M   'P 1'
#
loop_
_entity.id
_entity.type
_entity.pdbx_description
1 polymer ?
#
loop_
_entity_poly.entity_id
_entity_poly.type
_entity_poly.pdbx_seq_one_letter_code
_entity_poly.pdbx_strand_id
1 'polypeptide(L)'
;MQLNVGLIGFGMAGQVLHAPLISSVVGLRLTKVYARREEQQHILRAKYPDINIVTDVQDIFNDGQIDLVVVATSNDVHFSLCKAALLGGKHVVVEKPFTNTLEEANELIAIAKSQGKLLSVFHSARWHSDYLTVKDVIASGELGRLVTMEIRYDRFRNYLRPNAWREDDLPGSGIWFDLGAHLIDQTLQLFGKPQALFASLRKMREGVGAVDDFEVLLYYPQIKVSLKGSMLVKEPTPRFALYGTEGAFVKPGVDPQEAALREGKTPADLPNWGEEPEEIWGILNTTAEEPENRRKIRSQKGNYPGYYENVRDAILGKTDLAVTAEQARDVIYLLQLAERSWDEKRVLSVD
;
A
#
# COMPACT_ATOMS: atom_id res chain seq x y z
N MET A 1 -11.20 20.04 -16.13
CA MET A 1 -11.71 18.78 -16.71
C MET A 1 -12.00 17.84 -15.55
N GLN A 2 -13.13 17.13 -15.57
CA GLN A 2 -13.52 16.16 -14.56
C GLN A 2 -13.38 14.75 -15.16
N LEU A 3 -12.76 13.82 -14.44
CA LEU A 3 -12.61 12.43 -14.85
C LEU A 3 -13.69 11.58 -14.17
N ASN A 4 -14.38 10.76 -14.96
CA ASN A 4 -15.38 9.82 -14.48
C ASN A 4 -14.72 8.50 -14.10
N VAL A 5 -15.03 8.00 -12.90
CA VAL A 5 -14.44 6.82 -12.32
C VAL A 5 -15.46 5.69 -12.20
N GLY A 6 -15.09 4.51 -12.70
CA GLY A 6 -15.80 3.25 -12.46
C GLY A 6 -15.06 2.44 -11.39
N LEU A 7 -15.74 2.02 -10.32
CA LEU A 7 -15.17 1.21 -9.26
C LEU A 7 -15.67 -0.24 -9.37
N ILE A 8 -14.73 -1.18 -9.46
CA ILE A 8 -15.02 -2.61 -9.49
C ILE A 8 -14.61 -3.23 -8.14
N GLY A 9 -15.60 -3.68 -7.38
CA GLY A 9 -15.43 -4.23 -6.04
C GLY A 9 -15.80 -3.21 -4.95
N PHE A 10 -16.87 -3.51 -4.23
CA PHE A 10 -17.37 -2.71 -3.12
C PHE A 10 -17.34 -3.51 -1.82
N GLY A 11 -16.20 -4.22 -1.61
CA GLY A 11 -15.83 -4.84 -0.34
C GLY A 11 -15.22 -3.80 0.63
N MET A 12 -14.41 -4.26 1.58
CA MET A 12 -13.79 -3.39 2.58
C MET A 12 -12.98 -2.27 1.93
N ALA A 13 -12.07 -2.58 0.99
CA ALA A 13 -11.25 -1.56 0.33
C ALA A 13 -12.09 -0.57 -0.47
N GLY A 14 -13.05 -1.07 -1.26
CA GLY A 14 -13.95 -0.21 -2.05
C GLY A 14 -14.79 0.72 -1.20
N GLN A 15 -15.32 0.25 -0.07
CA GLN A 15 -16.18 1.03 0.83
C GLN A 15 -15.39 2.01 1.72
N VAL A 16 -14.26 1.55 2.26
CA VAL A 16 -13.51 2.28 3.29
C VAL A 16 -12.44 3.18 2.67
N LEU A 17 -11.77 2.72 1.62
CA LEU A 17 -10.66 3.46 1.03
C LEU A 17 -11.06 4.15 -0.27
N HIS A 18 -11.41 3.38 -1.32
CA HIS A 18 -11.51 3.94 -2.66
C HIS A 18 -12.67 4.92 -2.85
N ALA A 19 -13.90 4.52 -2.51
CA ALA A 19 -15.06 5.39 -2.76
C ALA A 19 -14.96 6.73 -1.99
N PRO A 20 -14.62 6.78 -0.69
CA PRO A 20 -14.45 8.04 0.03
C PRO A 20 -13.31 8.91 -0.51
N LEU A 21 -12.15 8.30 -0.83
CA LEU A 21 -11.00 9.04 -1.33
C LEU A 21 -11.24 9.60 -2.73
N ILE A 22 -11.81 8.83 -3.65
CA ILE A 22 -12.18 9.30 -4.98
C ILE A 22 -13.16 10.48 -4.87
N SER A 23 -14.16 10.36 -3.99
CA SER A 23 -15.18 11.40 -3.80
C SER A 23 -14.65 12.65 -3.13
N SER A 24 -13.51 12.58 -2.41
CA SER A 24 -12.88 13.73 -1.76
C SER A 24 -11.96 14.53 -2.69
N VAL A 25 -11.57 13.98 -3.85
CA VAL A 25 -10.63 14.62 -4.75
C VAL A 25 -11.34 15.42 -5.83
N VAL A 26 -11.15 16.75 -5.80
CA VAL A 26 -11.70 17.65 -6.82
C VAL A 26 -11.21 17.24 -8.20
N GLY A 27 -12.13 17.10 -9.16
CA GLY A 27 -11.81 16.69 -10.53
C GLY A 27 -11.90 15.19 -10.79
N LEU A 28 -12.19 14.38 -9.75
CA LEU A 28 -12.65 13.00 -9.90
C LEU A 28 -14.16 12.92 -9.59
N ARG A 29 -14.86 12.04 -10.29
CA ARG A 29 -16.27 11.75 -10.04
C ARG A 29 -16.50 10.24 -10.08
N LEU A 30 -16.86 9.66 -8.94
CA LEU A 30 -17.29 8.27 -8.89
C LEU A 30 -18.69 8.18 -9.53
N THR A 31 -18.80 7.55 -10.70
CA THR A 31 -20.04 7.52 -11.50
C THR A 31 -20.68 6.16 -11.55
N LYS A 32 -19.87 5.08 -11.59
CA LYS A 32 -20.38 3.70 -11.61
C LYS A 32 -19.68 2.85 -10.58
N VAL A 33 -20.42 1.95 -9.93
CA VAL A 33 -19.88 0.96 -9.00
C VAL A 33 -20.45 -0.42 -9.31
N TYR A 34 -19.57 -1.38 -9.54
CA TYR A 34 -19.94 -2.78 -9.66
C TYR A 34 -20.11 -3.39 -8.26
N ALA A 35 -21.34 -3.76 -7.94
CA ALA A 35 -21.72 -4.38 -6.67
C ALA A 35 -22.85 -5.41 -6.86
N ARG A 36 -22.54 -6.70 -6.60
CA ARG A 36 -23.51 -7.79 -6.77
C ARG A 36 -24.36 -8.06 -5.53
N ARG A 37 -23.80 -7.80 -4.33
CA ARG A 37 -24.49 -8.11 -3.07
C ARG A 37 -25.50 -7.01 -2.74
N GLU A 38 -26.70 -7.37 -2.38
CA GLU A 38 -27.76 -6.43 -2.03
C GLU A 38 -27.38 -5.50 -0.87
N GLU A 39 -26.66 -6.01 0.13
CA GLU A 39 -26.12 -5.23 1.23
C GLU A 39 -25.22 -4.09 0.74
N GLN A 40 -24.32 -4.40 -0.21
CA GLN A 40 -23.43 -3.40 -0.81
C GLN A 40 -24.21 -2.33 -1.58
N GLN A 41 -25.23 -2.74 -2.33
CA GLN A 41 -26.08 -1.84 -3.08
C GLN A 41 -26.90 -0.93 -2.14
N HIS A 42 -27.36 -1.46 -1.00
CA HIS A 42 -28.06 -0.66 0.01
C HIS A 42 -27.15 0.44 0.59
N ILE A 43 -25.91 0.09 0.95
CA ILE A 43 -24.90 1.05 1.43
C ILE A 43 -24.61 2.13 0.37
N LEU A 44 -24.47 1.71 -0.90
CA LEU A 44 -24.20 2.63 -2.01
C LEU A 44 -25.35 3.63 -2.19
N ARG A 45 -26.60 3.17 -2.23
CA ARG A 45 -27.77 4.04 -2.37
C ARG A 45 -27.89 5.06 -1.22
N ALA A 46 -27.53 4.63 0.00
CA ALA A 46 -27.58 5.50 1.17
C ALA A 46 -26.48 6.57 1.19
N LYS A 47 -25.23 6.18 0.84
CA LYS A 47 -24.07 7.08 0.93
C LYS A 47 -23.80 7.87 -0.36
N TYR A 48 -24.15 7.33 -1.51
CA TYR A 48 -23.84 7.86 -2.82
C TYR A 48 -25.06 7.80 -3.76
N PRO A 49 -26.10 8.61 -3.53
CA PRO A 49 -27.39 8.48 -4.22
C PRO A 49 -27.32 8.67 -5.74
N ASP A 50 -26.32 9.40 -6.24
CA ASP A 50 -26.16 9.70 -7.68
C ASP A 50 -25.33 8.67 -8.43
N ILE A 51 -24.84 7.61 -7.75
CA ILE A 51 -24.01 6.58 -8.37
C ILE A 51 -24.86 5.56 -9.11
N ASN A 52 -24.45 5.23 -10.34
CA ASN A 52 -25.03 4.12 -11.09
C ASN A 52 -24.45 2.79 -10.58
N ILE A 53 -25.29 1.95 -9.97
CA ILE A 53 -24.92 0.62 -9.49
C ILE A 53 -25.13 -0.38 -10.62
N VAL A 54 -24.06 -1.10 -10.98
CA VAL A 54 -24.09 -2.12 -12.03
C VAL A 54 -23.78 -3.51 -11.48
N THR A 55 -24.31 -4.55 -12.11
CA THR A 55 -24.13 -5.96 -11.71
C THR A 55 -23.33 -6.76 -12.76
N ASP A 56 -23.01 -6.12 -13.88
CA ASP A 56 -22.07 -6.63 -14.89
C ASP A 56 -20.89 -5.65 -15.02
N VAL A 57 -19.66 -6.15 -14.97
CA VAL A 57 -18.46 -5.34 -15.14
C VAL A 57 -18.33 -4.76 -16.54
N GLN A 58 -18.97 -5.40 -17.55
CA GLN A 58 -18.98 -4.91 -18.93
C GLN A 58 -19.68 -3.55 -19.05
N ASP A 59 -20.62 -3.23 -18.16
CA ASP A 59 -21.27 -1.92 -18.11
C ASP A 59 -20.30 -0.78 -17.75
N ILE A 60 -19.15 -1.12 -17.13
CA ILE A 60 -18.06 -0.17 -16.84
C ILE A 60 -17.06 -0.15 -18.02
N PHE A 61 -16.64 -1.31 -18.51
CA PHE A 61 -15.63 -1.40 -19.56
C PHE A 61 -16.10 -0.79 -20.87
N ASN A 62 -17.35 -1.01 -21.25
CA ASN A 62 -17.97 -0.54 -22.49
C ASN A 62 -18.48 0.90 -22.43
N ASP A 63 -18.52 1.55 -21.24
CA ASP A 63 -18.96 2.93 -21.14
C ASP A 63 -17.89 3.90 -21.62
N GLY A 64 -18.13 4.55 -22.74
CA GLY A 64 -17.21 5.56 -23.31
C GLY A 64 -17.03 6.80 -22.44
N GLN A 65 -17.87 7.02 -21.41
CA GLN A 65 -17.75 8.15 -20.49
C GLN A 65 -16.84 7.86 -19.28
N ILE A 66 -16.50 6.59 -19.02
CA ILE A 66 -15.57 6.24 -17.95
C ILE A 66 -14.14 6.45 -18.44
N ASP A 67 -13.38 7.26 -17.71
CA ASP A 67 -11.97 7.57 -17.99
C ASP A 67 -11.03 6.64 -17.21
N LEU A 68 -11.36 6.37 -15.94
CA LEU A 68 -10.55 5.60 -15.01
C LEU A 68 -11.37 4.45 -14.41
N VAL A 69 -10.80 3.26 -14.41
CA VAL A 69 -11.33 2.09 -13.70
C VAL A 69 -10.48 1.81 -12.47
N VAL A 70 -11.12 1.66 -11.32
CA VAL A 70 -10.48 1.25 -10.07
C VAL A 70 -10.89 -0.19 -9.75
N VAL A 71 -9.90 -1.10 -9.65
CA VAL A 71 -10.11 -2.51 -9.33
C VAL A 71 -9.77 -2.73 -7.86
N ALA A 72 -10.80 -2.94 -7.03
CA ALA A 72 -10.71 -3.11 -5.57
C ALA A 72 -11.33 -4.45 -5.13
N THR A 73 -10.93 -5.53 -5.79
CA THR A 73 -11.38 -6.90 -5.60
C THR A 73 -10.38 -7.73 -4.79
N SER A 74 -10.56 -9.05 -4.73
CA SER A 74 -9.50 -9.98 -4.33
C SER A 74 -8.45 -10.07 -5.44
N ASN A 75 -7.20 -10.34 -5.07
CA ASN A 75 -6.05 -10.31 -5.97
C ASN A 75 -6.06 -11.39 -7.07
N ASP A 76 -6.81 -12.46 -6.89
CA ASP A 76 -6.99 -13.54 -7.88
C ASP A 76 -7.62 -13.09 -9.20
N VAL A 77 -8.37 -11.99 -9.17
CA VAL A 77 -9.03 -11.43 -10.37
C VAL A 77 -8.43 -10.08 -10.83
N HIS A 78 -7.40 -9.56 -10.18
CA HIS A 78 -6.76 -8.30 -10.55
C HIS A 78 -6.29 -8.32 -12.00
N PHE A 79 -5.55 -9.36 -12.39
CA PHE A 79 -5.01 -9.49 -13.75
C PHE A 79 -6.10 -9.42 -14.81
N SER A 80 -7.13 -10.26 -14.71
CA SER A 80 -8.20 -10.34 -15.73
C SER A 80 -9.01 -9.05 -15.85
N LEU A 81 -9.34 -8.41 -14.71
CA LEU A 81 -10.11 -7.16 -14.70
C LEU A 81 -9.28 -5.98 -15.21
N CYS A 82 -8.01 -5.86 -14.80
CA CYS A 82 -7.12 -4.82 -15.30
C CYS A 82 -6.89 -4.95 -16.81
N LYS A 83 -6.65 -6.18 -17.28
CA LYS A 83 -6.48 -6.48 -18.72
C LYS A 83 -7.70 -6.06 -19.52
N ALA A 84 -8.90 -6.43 -19.07
CA ALA A 84 -10.14 -6.05 -19.75
C ALA A 84 -10.35 -4.52 -19.76
N ALA A 85 -10.09 -3.84 -18.64
CA ALA A 85 -10.21 -2.38 -18.55
C ALA A 85 -9.23 -1.65 -19.48
N LEU A 86 -7.95 -2.07 -19.50
CA LEU A 86 -6.92 -1.50 -20.38
C LEU A 86 -7.26 -1.70 -21.85
N LEU A 87 -7.67 -2.92 -22.25
CA LEU A 87 -8.11 -3.22 -23.62
C LEU A 87 -9.39 -2.46 -23.99
N GLY A 88 -10.26 -2.15 -23.02
CA GLY A 88 -11.40 -1.24 -23.15
C GLY A 88 -11.02 0.24 -23.24
N GLY A 89 -9.72 0.56 -23.32
CA GLY A 89 -9.23 1.93 -23.45
C GLY A 89 -9.34 2.77 -22.19
N LYS A 90 -9.38 2.16 -20.99
CA LYS A 90 -9.46 2.85 -19.70
C LYS A 90 -8.10 3.00 -19.05
N HIS A 91 -7.87 4.11 -18.31
CA HIS A 91 -6.83 4.16 -17.31
C HIS A 91 -7.19 3.25 -16.15
N VAL A 92 -6.21 2.68 -15.45
CA VAL A 92 -6.47 1.69 -14.39
C VAL A 92 -5.70 2.02 -13.13
N VAL A 93 -6.42 1.96 -12.00
CA VAL A 93 -5.85 1.81 -10.65
C VAL A 93 -6.26 0.43 -10.13
N VAL A 94 -5.33 -0.31 -9.55
CA VAL A 94 -5.60 -1.62 -8.95
C VAL A 94 -5.10 -1.67 -7.51
N GLU A 95 -5.83 -2.39 -6.67
CA GLU A 95 -5.40 -2.67 -5.29
C GLU A 95 -4.10 -3.48 -5.25
N LYS A 96 -3.37 -3.31 -4.14
CA LYS A 96 -2.21 -4.15 -3.84
C LYS A 96 -2.66 -5.51 -3.23
N PRO A 97 -1.89 -6.58 -3.40
CA PRO A 97 -0.73 -6.69 -4.30
C PRO A 97 -1.15 -6.57 -5.76
N PHE A 98 -0.27 -6.05 -6.60
CA PHE A 98 -0.56 -5.74 -8.00
C PHE A 98 -1.15 -6.94 -8.77
N THR A 99 -0.41 -8.05 -8.75
CA THR A 99 -0.74 -9.33 -9.37
C THR A 99 -0.25 -10.47 -8.49
N ASN A 100 -0.61 -11.69 -8.82
CA ASN A 100 -0.09 -12.87 -8.13
C ASN A 100 1.27 -13.33 -8.67
N THR A 101 1.59 -13.01 -9.93
CA THR A 101 2.85 -13.39 -10.55
C THR A 101 3.52 -12.21 -11.26
N LEU A 102 4.85 -12.34 -11.46
CA LEU A 102 5.65 -11.37 -12.20
C LEU A 102 5.27 -11.31 -13.68
N GLU A 103 4.91 -12.46 -14.26
CA GLU A 103 4.47 -12.59 -15.66
C GLU A 103 3.19 -11.78 -15.89
N GLU A 104 2.20 -11.91 -15.03
CA GLU A 104 0.96 -11.11 -15.06
C GLU A 104 1.25 -9.61 -15.00
N ALA A 105 2.15 -9.19 -14.10
CA ALA A 105 2.55 -7.80 -13.98
C ALA A 105 3.18 -7.27 -15.27
N ASN A 106 4.11 -8.03 -15.87
CA ASN A 106 4.77 -7.66 -17.12
C ASN A 106 3.78 -7.56 -18.29
N GLU A 107 2.82 -8.48 -18.38
CA GLU A 107 1.79 -8.44 -19.41
C GLU A 107 0.89 -7.20 -19.27
N LEU A 108 0.44 -6.87 -18.07
CA LEU A 108 -0.38 -5.67 -17.84
C LEU A 108 0.37 -4.38 -18.18
N ILE A 109 1.65 -4.29 -17.83
CA ILE A 109 2.51 -3.15 -18.18
C ILE A 109 2.62 -3.00 -19.70
N ALA A 110 2.85 -4.13 -20.43
CA ALA A 110 2.94 -4.11 -21.88
C ALA A 110 1.62 -3.67 -22.53
N ILE A 111 0.48 -4.16 -22.03
CA ILE A 111 -0.85 -3.77 -22.50
C ILE A 111 -1.09 -2.28 -22.24
N ALA A 112 -0.86 -1.79 -21.01
CA ALA A 112 -1.05 -0.39 -20.67
C ALA A 112 -0.25 0.52 -21.61
N LYS A 113 1.01 0.18 -21.86
CA LYS A 113 1.89 0.90 -22.79
C LYS A 113 1.35 0.87 -24.22
N SER A 114 0.93 -0.29 -24.72
CA SER A 114 0.40 -0.44 -26.09
C SER A 114 -0.91 0.33 -26.31
N GLN A 115 -1.74 0.44 -25.26
CA GLN A 115 -3.00 1.18 -25.28
C GLN A 115 -2.83 2.68 -24.97
N GLY A 116 -1.61 3.14 -24.63
CA GLY A 116 -1.37 4.53 -24.20
C GLY A 116 -2.15 4.91 -22.96
N LYS A 117 -2.36 3.95 -22.02
CA LYS A 117 -3.12 4.14 -20.80
C LYS A 117 -2.23 4.06 -19.56
N LEU A 118 -2.57 4.84 -18.54
CA LEU A 118 -1.90 4.78 -17.25
C LEU A 118 -2.40 3.55 -16.47
N LEU A 119 -1.45 2.87 -15.83
CA LEU A 119 -1.70 1.78 -14.90
C LEU A 119 -0.93 2.08 -13.61
N SER A 120 -1.66 2.20 -12.50
CA SER A 120 -1.10 2.48 -11.18
C SER A 120 -1.62 1.48 -10.15
N VAL A 121 -0.82 1.22 -9.13
CA VAL A 121 -1.17 0.32 -8.02
C VAL A 121 -1.38 1.14 -6.76
N PHE A 122 -2.39 0.81 -5.96
CA PHE A 122 -2.74 1.58 -4.77
C PHE A 122 -1.77 1.35 -3.61
N HIS A 123 -0.52 1.74 -3.79
CA HIS A 123 0.48 1.80 -2.71
C HIS A 123 0.31 3.05 -1.85
N SER A 124 -0.87 3.19 -1.23
CA SER A 124 -1.26 4.33 -0.40
C SER A 124 -0.33 4.56 0.79
N ALA A 125 0.41 3.54 1.23
CA ALA A 125 1.37 3.64 2.32
C ALA A 125 2.52 4.62 2.05
N ARG A 126 2.72 5.07 0.81
CA ARG A 126 3.65 6.19 0.49
C ARG A 126 3.16 7.54 1.04
N TRP A 127 1.87 7.67 1.36
CA TRP A 127 1.23 8.86 1.92
C TRP A 127 0.87 8.69 3.41
N HIS A 128 1.44 7.67 4.07
CA HIS A 128 1.32 7.54 5.52
C HIS A 128 2.15 8.62 6.23
N SER A 129 1.62 9.17 7.28
CA SER A 129 2.27 10.15 8.16
C SER A 129 3.60 9.65 8.71
N ASP A 130 3.64 8.39 9.15
CA ASP A 130 4.83 7.73 9.68
C ASP A 130 5.94 7.63 8.61
N TYR A 131 5.59 7.22 7.39
CA TYR A 131 6.54 7.09 6.28
C TYR A 131 7.04 8.45 5.79
N LEU A 132 6.16 9.44 5.64
CA LEU A 132 6.54 10.81 5.24
C LEU A 132 7.51 11.42 6.26
N THR A 133 7.26 11.20 7.55
CA THR A 133 8.16 11.63 8.63
C THR A 133 9.54 10.97 8.54
N VAL A 134 9.58 9.66 8.28
CA VAL A 134 10.84 8.92 8.06
C VAL A 134 11.62 9.49 6.88
N LYS A 135 10.95 9.81 5.76
CA LYS A 135 11.60 10.45 4.60
C LYS A 135 12.27 11.77 4.98
N ASP A 136 11.57 12.62 5.74
CA ASP A 136 12.11 13.91 6.15
C ASP A 136 13.29 13.75 7.11
N VAL A 137 13.21 12.83 8.06
CA VAL A 137 14.32 12.54 8.99
C VAL A 137 15.55 12.00 8.23
N ILE A 138 15.37 11.14 7.24
CA ILE A 138 16.49 10.67 6.39
C ILE A 138 17.06 11.84 5.59
N ALA A 139 16.21 12.67 5.01
CA ALA A 139 16.61 13.81 4.19
C ALA A 139 17.32 14.93 4.99
N SER A 140 17.03 15.06 6.30
CA SER A 140 17.71 16.03 7.18
C SER A 140 19.20 15.77 7.34
N GLY A 141 19.66 14.52 7.13
CA GLY A 141 21.04 14.11 7.33
C GLY A 141 21.48 13.97 8.79
N GLU A 142 20.62 14.27 9.76
CA GLU A 142 20.96 14.27 11.20
C GLU A 142 21.33 12.89 11.73
N LEU A 143 20.96 11.82 11.04
CA LEU A 143 21.36 10.45 11.39
C LEU A 143 22.77 10.10 10.90
N GLY A 144 23.41 10.95 10.09
CA GLY A 144 24.61 10.61 9.36
C GLY A 144 24.34 9.50 8.32
N ARG A 145 25.33 8.65 8.07
CA ARG A 145 25.14 7.49 7.18
C ARG A 145 24.31 6.42 7.88
N LEU A 146 23.19 6.02 7.27
CA LEU A 146 22.37 4.94 7.80
C LEU A 146 23.10 3.59 7.73
N VAL A 147 22.98 2.83 8.80
CA VAL A 147 23.61 1.51 8.98
C VAL A 147 22.56 0.41 9.04
N THR A 148 21.47 0.66 9.77
CA THR A 148 20.38 -0.31 9.92
C THR A 148 19.04 0.42 9.92
N MET A 149 18.05 -0.18 9.26
CA MET A 149 16.65 0.23 9.36
C MET A 149 15.78 -0.99 9.64
N GLU A 150 14.87 -0.87 10.58
CA GLU A 150 13.81 -1.86 10.81
C GLU A 150 12.46 -1.22 10.48
N ILE A 151 11.64 -1.95 9.74
CA ILE A 151 10.25 -1.59 9.44
C ILE A 151 9.38 -2.74 9.90
N ARG A 152 8.35 -2.43 10.71
CA ARG A 152 7.50 -3.46 11.31
C ARG A 152 6.03 -3.18 11.06
N TYR A 153 5.27 -4.29 10.87
CA TYR A 153 3.82 -4.23 10.82
C TYR A 153 3.25 -5.37 11.66
N ASP A 154 3.35 -5.21 12.98
CA ASP A 154 2.94 -6.23 13.94
C ASP A 154 1.48 -6.08 14.35
N ARG A 155 0.86 -7.18 14.66
CA ARG A 155 -0.51 -7.29 15.19
C ARG A 155 -0.58 -8.36 16.25
N PHE A 156 -1.59 -8.29 17.11
CA PHE A 156 -1.92 -9.42 17.97
C PHE A 156 -3.30 -9.97 17.64
N ARG A 157 -3.32 -11.15 17.03
CA ARG A 157 -4.52 -11.93 16.75
C ARG A 157 -4.15 -13.41 16.79
N ASN A 158 -4.38 -14.02 17.94
CA ASN A 158 -4.04 -15.43 18.19
C ASN A 158 -5.12 -16.42 17.73
N TYR A 159 -6.13 -15.97 17.02
CA TYR A 159 -7.21 -16.76 16.44
C TYR A 159 -7.32 -16.53 14.93
N LEU A 160 -7.94 -17.48 14.23
CA LEU A 160 -8.27 -17.33 12.80
C LEU A 160 -9.64 -16.68 12.63
N ARG A 161 -9.79 -15.81 11.65
CA ARG A 161 -11.08 -15.21 11.30
C ARG A 161 -11.87 -16.18 10.41
N PRO A 162 -13.15 -16.42 10.71
CA PRO A 162 -14.01 -17.22 9.83
C PRO A 162 -14.08 -16.62 8.42
N ASN A 163 -13.99 -17.47 7.40
CA ASN A 163 -14.13 -17.08 5.99
C ASN A 163 -13.14 -16.00 5.52
N ALA A 164 -11.97 -15.93 6.13
CA ALA A 164 -10.92 -14.99 5.76
C ALA A 164 -9.92 -15.64 4.79
N TRP A 165 -10.17 -15.56 3.49
CA TRP A 165 -9.33 -16.14 2.44
C TRP A 165 -7.82 -15.83 2.58
N ARG A 166 -7.48 -14.69 3.22
CA ARG A 166 -6.09 -14.31 3.51
C ARG A 166 -5.41 -15.22 4.53
N GLU A 167 -6.15 -16.06 5.24
CA GLU A 167 -5.63 -17.02 6.22
C GLU A 167 -5.56 -18.45 5.64
N ASP A 168 -6.06 -18.63 4.40
CA ASP A 168 -6.01 -19.88 3.65
C ASP A 168 -4.71 -20.00 2.82
N ASP A 169 -4.37 -21.23 2.40
CA ASP A 169 -3.21 -21.51 1.53
C ASP A 169 -3.55 -21.22 0.07
N LEU A 170 -3.60 -19.94 -0.25
CA LEU A 170 -3.92 -19.45 -1.58
C LEU A 170 -2.82 -18.52 -2.11
N PRO A 171 -2.58 -18.45 -3.43
CA PRO A 171 -1.61 -17.52 -4.01
C PRO A 171 -1.89 -16.07 -3.60
N GLY A 172 -0.88 -15.37 -3.10
CA GLY A 172 -0.99 -13.99 -2.67
C GLY A 172 -1.73 -13.78 -1.34
N SER A 173 -2.01 -14.86 -0.59
CA SER A 173 -2.56 -14.80 0.76
C SER A 173 -1.48 -14.55 1.83
N GLY A 174 -1.91 -14.43 3.08
CA GLY A 174 -1.02 -14.20 4.22
C GLY A 174 -0.57 -12.76 4.40
N ILE A 175 0.05 -12.51 5.56
CA ILE A 175 0.53 -11.17 5.88
C ILE A 175 1.78 -10.78 5.08
N TRP A 176 2.48 -11.74 4.50
CA TRP A 176 3.62 -11.43 3.64
C TRP A 176 3.19 -10.63 2.41
N PHE A 177 2.17 -11.09 1.68
CA PHE A 177 1.60 -10.36 0.55
C PHE A 177 0.77 -9.15 0.99
N ASP A 178 0.04 -9.23 2.12
CA ASP A 178 -0.80 -8.13 2.60
C ASP A 178 0.03 -6.97 3.17
N LEU A 179 0.96 -7.24 4.08
CA LEU A 179 1.75 -6.22 4.78
C LEU A 179 3.16 -6.06 4.21
N GLY A 180 3.79 -7.16 3.82
CA GLY A 180 5.14 -7.15 3.24
C GLY A 180 5.23 -6.31 1.98
N ALA A 181 4.18 -6.32 1.14
CA ALA A 181 4.11 -5.47 -0.05
C ALA A 181 4.28 -3.97 0.27
N HIS A 182 3.67 -3.48 1.35
CA HIS A 182 3.85 -2.09 1.79
C HIS A 182 5.27 -1.81 2.27
N LEU A 183 5.86 -2.75 3.03
CA LEU A 183 7.21 -2.59 3.58
C LEU A 183 8.26 -2.60 2.48
N ILE A 184 8.12 -3.49 1.50
CA ILE A 184 8.99 -3.54 0.31
C ILE A 184 8.86 -2.24 -0.49
N ASP A 185 7.64 -1.82 -0.81
CA ASP A 185 7.41 -0.60 -1.59
C ASP A 185 8.05 0.62 -0.92
N GLN A 186 7.82 0.82 0.38
CA GLN A 186 8.42 1.90 1.16
C GLN A 186 9.95 1.85 1.13
N THR A 187 10.54 0.66 1.23
CA THR A 187 12.00 0.48 1.21
C THR A 187 12.58 0.74 -0.18
N LEU A 188 11.92 0.26 -1.23
CA LEU A 188 12.35 0.53 -2.61
C LEU A 188 12.31 2.03 -2.95
N GLN A 189 11.35 2.77 -2.39
CA GLN A 189 11.29 4.23 -2.58
C GLN A 189 12.41 4.98 -1.82
N LEU A 190 12.90 4.44 -0.70
CA LEU A 190 13.95 5.07 0.09
C LEU A 190 15.36 4.75 -0.45
N PHE A 191 15.58 3.52 -0.87
CA PHE A 191 16.93 3.01 -1.13
C PHE A 191 17.13 2.35 -2.50
N GLY A 192 16.06 2.27 -3.32
CA GLY A 192 16.08 1.52 -4.57
C GLY A 192 16.14 0.00 -4.35
N LYS A 193 16.60 -0.74 -5.35
CA LYS A 193 16.72 -2.21 -5.27
C LYS A 193 17.87 -2.63 -4.35
N PRO A 194 17.65 -3.61 -3.46
CA PRO A 194 18.73 -4.20 -2.68
C PRO A 194 19.64 -5.07 -3.57
N GLN A 195 20.85 -5.39 -3.10
CA GLN A 195 21.76 -6.31 -3.79
C GLN A 195 21.39 -7.79 -3.57
N ALA A 196 20.83 -8.09 -2.41
CA ALA A 196 20.44 -9.45 -2.03
C ALA A 196 19.38 -9.41 -0.94
N LEU A 197 18.70 -10.53 -0.73
CA LEU A 197 17.78 -10.73 0.40
C LEU A 197 17.91 -12.11 1.02
N PHE A 198 17.47 -12.21 2.30
CA PHE A 198 17.22 -13.45 3.01
C PHE A 198 15.88 -13.38 3.71
N ALA A 199 15.08 -14.43 3.66
CA ALA A 199 13.73 -14.46 4.21
C ALA A 199 13.52 -15.60 5.21
N SER A 200 12.68 -15.30 6.22
CA SER A 200 12.01 -16.26 7.10
C SER A 200 10.51 -16.02 7.03
N LEU A 201 9.77 -16.95 6.46
CA LEU A 201 8.33 -16.88 6.25
C LEU A 201 7.67 -18.05 6.96
N ARG A 202 6.90 -17.79 8.02
CA ARG A 202 6.41 -18.84 8.92
C ARG A 202 4.90 -18.84 9.07
N LYS A 203 4.35 -20.02 9.37
CA LYS A 203 2.95 -20.23 9.76
C LYS A 203 2.97 -20.61 11.26
N MET A 204 2.60 -19.65 12.13
CA MET A 204 2.82 -19.77 13.58
C MET A 204 1.54 -20.04 14.38
N ARG A 205 0.39 -19.53 13.90
CA ARG A 205 -0.90 -19.84 14.55
C ARG A 205 -1.38 -21.23 14.17
N GLU A 206 -2.03 -21.90 15.10
CA GLU A 206 -2.59 -23.22 14.86
C GLU A 206 -3.65 -23.19 13.75
N GLY A 207 -3.53 -24.09 12.77
CA GLY A 207 -4.46 -24.22 11.65
C GLY A 207 -4.38 -23.13 10.58
N VAL A 208 -3.43 -22.17 10.66
CA VAL A 208 -3.28 -21.17 9.61
C VAL A 208 -2.71 -21.79 8.33
N GLY A 209 -3.33 -21.48 7.19
CA GLY A 209 -2.86 -21.93 5.86
C GLY A 209 -1.78 -21.03 5.26
N ALA A 210 -1.77 -19.76 5.61
CA ALA A 210 -0.92 -18.73 5.01
C ALA A 210 0.18 -18.24 5.97
N VAL A 211 1.19 -17.53 5.44
CA VAL A 211 2.25 -16.90 6.24
C VAL A 211 1.65 -15.84 7.17
N ASP A 212 1.89 -15.99 8.47
CA ASP A 212 1.42 -15.08 9.51
C ASP A 212 2.52 -14.51 10.43
N ASP A 213 3.77 -14.82 10.08
CA ASP A 213 4.99 -14.29 10.70
C ASP A 213 6.10 -14.23 9.65
N PHE A 214 6.72 -13.07 9.49
CA PHE A 214 7.84 -12.93 8.56
C PHE A 214 8.93 -12.01 9.07
N GLU A 215 10.16 -12.33 8.69
CA GLU A 215 11.32 -11.45 8.74
C GLU A 215 12.10 -11.58 7.43
N VAL A 216 12.30 -10.44 6.74
CA VAL A 216 13.06 -10.38 5.49
C VAL A 216 14.17 -9.35 5.63
N LEU A 217 15.41 -9.78 5.40
CA LEU A 217 16.60 -8.93 5.41
C LEU A 217 16.91 -8.52 3.97
N LEU A 218 16.98 -7.22 3.74
CA LEU A 218 17.41 -6.64 2.47
C LEU A 218 18.82 -6.06 2.65
N TYR A 219 19.74 -6.49 1.81
CA TYR A 219 21.15 -6.08 1.85
C TYR A 219 21.43 -5.04 0.78
N TYR A 220 21.88 -3.88 1.21
CA TYR A 220 22.39 -2.79 0.38
C TYR A 220 23.89 -2.60 0.66
N PRO A 221 24.65 -1.84 -0.15
CA PRO A 221 26.10 -1.67 0.07
C PRO A 221 26.47 -1.13 1.45
N GLN A 222 25.64 -0.26 2.03
CA GLN A 222 25.96 0.43 3.28
C GLN A 222 24.90 0.31 4.36
N ILE A 223 23.71 -0.20 4.04
CA ILE A 223 22.60 -0.35 4.99
C ILE A 223 22.01 -1.76 4.89
N LYS A 224 21.63 -2.29 6.04
CA LYS A 224 20.78 -3.49 6.14
C LYS A 224 19.39 -3.04 6.55
N VAL A 225 18.36 -3.45 5.79
CA VAL A 225 16.96 -3.20 6.13
C VAL A 225 16.28 -4.49 6.54
N SER A 226 15.61 -4.49 7.69
CA SER A 226 14.83 -5.62 8.19
C SER A 226 13.33 -5.30 8.09
N LEU A 227 12.59 -6.11 7.33
CA LEU A 227 11.14 -6.02 7.18
C LEU A 227 10.52 -7.10 8.07
N LYS A 228 9.66 -6.72 9.00
CA LYS A 228 9.07 -7.66 9.97
C LYS A 228 7.56 -7.50 10.06
N GLY A 229 6.86 -8.61 10.26
CA GLY A 229 5.45 -8.61 10.54
C GLY A 229 5.02 -9.92 11.19
N SER A 230 4.22 -9.82 12.25
CA SER A 230 3.71 -10.99 12.95
C SER A 230 2.28 -10.77 13.42
N MET A 231 1.51 -11.85 13.47
CA MET A 231 0.16 -11.85 14.06
C MET A 231 0.17 -12.17 15.55
N LEU A 232 1.33 -12.39 16.16
CA LEU A 232 1.45 -12.81 17.58
C LEU A 232 2.27 -11.84 18.44
N VAL A 233 2.40 -10.58 18.01
CA VAL A 233 3.08 -9.54 18.78
C VAL A 233 2.03 -8.72 19.54
N LYS A 234 1.94 -8.94 20.84
CA LYS A 234 0.95 -8.29 21.70
C LYS A 234 1.42 -6.94 22.24
N GLU A 235 2.70 -6.82 22.54
CA GLU A 235 3.28 -5.57 23.02
C GLU A 235 3.67 -4.70 21.82
N PRO A 236 3.30 -3.39 21.80
CA PRO A 236 3.60 -2.51 20.70
C PRO A 236 5.11 -2.39 20.43
N THR A 237 5.49 -2.56 19.18
CA THR A 237 6.85 -2.36 18.69
C THR A 237 6.94 -1.04 17.92
N PRO A 238 8.12 -0.43 17.78
CA PRO A 238 8.30 0.69 16.86
C PRO A 238 7.90 0.30 15.43
N ARG A 239 7.16 1.17 14.77
CA ARG A 239 6.81 1.02 13.34
C ARG A 239 8.04 1.15 12.45
N PHE A 240 8.93 2.11 12.80
CA PHE A 240 10.24 2.31 12.19
C PHE A 240 11.29 2.51 13.27
N ALA A 241 12.48 1.92 13.04
CA ALA A 241 13.68 2.20 13.81
C ALA A 241 14.86 2.36 12.83
N LEU A 242 15.49 3.53 12.85
CA LEU A 242 16.61 3.90 11.99
C LEU A 242 17.83 4.16 12.87
N TYR A 243 18.96 3.58 12.49
CA TYR A 243 20.22 3.73 13.17
C TYR A 243 21.28 4.16 12.16
N GLY A 244 21.92 5.29 12.45
CA GLY A 244 22.98 5.85 11.62
C GLY A 244 24.25 6.11 12.44
N THR A 245 25.27 6.67 11.80
CA THR A 245 26.57 6.95 12.43
C THR A 245 26.50 8.12 13.42
N GLU A 246 25.52 9.02 13.27
CA GLU A 246 25.40 10.25 14.07
C GLU A 246 24.12 10.25 14.93
N GLY A 247 23.27 9.23 14.82
CA GLY A 247 22.04 9.20 15.62
C GLY A 247 21.11 8.03 15.30
N ALA A 248 19.99 8.05 16.01
CA ALA A 248 18.90 7.10 15.84
C ALA A 248 17.55 7.81 15.79
N PHE A 249 16.61 7.25 15.03
CA PHE A 249 15.22 7.68 15.01
C PHE A 249 14.29 6.50 15.22
N VAL A 250 13.41 6.61 16.20
CA VAL A 250 12.44 5.55 16.55
C VAL A 250 11.03 6.12 16.46
N LYS A 251 10.21 5.57 15.58
CA LYS A 251 8.83 6.00 15.32
C LYS A 251 7.85 4.94 15.77
N PRO A 252 7.07 5.17 16.84
CA PRO A 252 5.96 4.30 17.22
C PRO A 252 4.69 4.63 16.42
N GLY A 253 3.66 3.79 16.59
CA GLY A 253 2.33 3.99 16.01
C GLY A 253 2.26 3.81 14.50
N VAL A 254 1.05 3.93 13.99
CA VAL A 254 0.72 3.82 12.56
C VAL A 254 -0.12 5.03 12.15
N ASP A 255 -0.13 5.32 10.87
CA ASP A 255 -0.94 6.38 10.27
C ASP A 255 -2.43 6.28 10.66
N PRO A 256 -3.09 7.38 11.06
CA PRO A 256 -4.47 7.35 11.57
C PRO A 256 -5.54 7.35 10.47
N GLN A 257 -5.19 7.56 9.20
CA GLN A 257 -6.17 7.81 8.14
C GLN A 257 -7.09 6.61 7.89
N GLU A 258 -6.54 5.37 7.86
CA GLU A 258 -7.37 4.18 7.66
C GLU A 258 -8.34 3.98 8.83
N ALA A 259 -7.92 4.24 10.08
CA ALA A 259 -8.80 4.16 11.24
C ALA A 259 -9.96 5.17 11.14
N ALA A 260 -9.68 6.41 10.76
CA ALA A 260 -10.70 7.43 10.54
C ALA A 260 -11.69 7.03 9.43
N LEU A 261 -11.20 6.50 8.30
CA LEU A 261 -12.06 6.01 7.21
C LEU A 261 -12.94 4.83 7.65
N ARG A 262 -12.43 3.94 8.49
CA ARG A 262 -13.21 2.82 9.07
C ARG A 262 -14.33 3.31 9.99
N GLU A 263 -14.14 4.43 10.67
CA GLU A 263 -15.16 5.13 11.46
C GLU A 263 -16.15 5.92 10.58
N GLY A 264 -15.96 5.92 9.26
CA GLY A 264 -16.80 6.63 8.30
C GLY A 264 -16.49 8.11 8.14
N LYS A 265 -15.39 8.60 8.74
CA LYS A 265 -14.88 9.96 8.56
C LYS A 265 -14.13 10.05 7.22
N THR A 266 -14.21 11.19 6.57
CA THR A 266 -13.53 11.43 5.27
C THR A 266 -12.59 12.62 5.36
N PRO A 267 -11.68 12.80 4.40
CA PRO A 267 -10.83 13.99 4.34
C PRO A 267 -11.60 15.32 4.35
N ALA A 268 -12.84 15.32 3.83
CA ALA A 268 -13.69 16.51 3.81
C ALA A 268 -14.28 16.84 5.21
N ASP A 269 -14.40 15.86 6.09
CA ASP A 269 -15.03 16.02 7.42
C ASP A 269 -14.04 16.52 8.47
N LEU A 270 -12.73 16.29 8.28
CA LEU A 270 -11.70 16.55 9.30
C LEU A 270 -10.69 17.60 8.83
N PRO A 271 -10.67 18.79 9.43
CA PRO A 271 -9.67 19.84 9.12
C PRO A 271 -8.22 19.39 9.40
N ASN A 272 -8.05 18.48 10.35
CA ASN A 272 -6.77 17.90 10.76
C ASN A 272 -6.54 16.50 10.18
N TRP A 273 -7.08 16.21 9.00
CA TRP A 273 -6.90 14.93 8.33
C TRP A 273 -5.44 14.50 8.28
N GLY A 274 -5.18 13.23 8.66
CA GLY A 274 -3.84 12.63 8.62
C GLY A 274 -2.87 13.14 9.70
N GLU A 275 -3.29 14.00 10.64
CA GLU A 275 -2.46 14.40 11.77
C GLU A 275 -2.39 13.29 12.83
N GLU A 276 -1.17 12.98 13.25
CA GLU A 276 -0.93 12.07 14.36
C GLU A 276 -0.98 12.78 15.71
N PRO A 277 -1.50 12.11 16.75
CA PRO A 277 -1.36 12.61 18.12
C PRO A 277 0.11 12.57 18.58
N GLU A 278 0.48 13.47 19.49
CA GLU A 278 1.87 13.63 19.95
C GLU A 278 2.44 12.38 20.62
N GLU A 279 1.61 11.54 21.18
CA GLU A 279 1.98 10.30 21.87
C GLU A 279 2.70 9.30 20.95
N ILE A 280 2.41 9.36 19.66
CA ILE A 280 3.05 8.49 18.66
C ILE A 280 4.06 9.22 17.77
N TRP A 281 4.45 10.46 18.08
CA TRP A 281 5.55 11.11 17.38
C TRP A 281 6.86 10.37 17.61
N GLY A 282 7.72 10.39 16.58
CA GLY A 282 9.02 9.74 16.65
C GLY A 282 10.01 10.48 17.56
N ILE A 283 10.97 9.73 18.10
CA ILE A 283 12.08 10.26 18.89
C ILE A 283 13.35 10.22 18.03
N LEU A 284 13.93 11.38 17.81
CA LEU A 284 15.27 11.55 17.25
C LEU A 284 16.26 11.73 18.39
N ASN A 285 17.40 11.00 18.32
CA ASN A 285 18.49 11.09 19.28
C ASN A 285 19.80 11.13 18.49
N THR A 286 20.56 12.22 18.59
CA THR A 286 21.76 12.46 17.79
C THR A 286 22.98 12.71 18.66
N THR A 287 24.18 12.68 18.07
CA THR A 287 25.48 12.99 18.75
C THR A 287 25.76 14.49 18.85
N ALA A 288 24.87 15.37 18.40
CA ALA A 288 25.05 16.83 18.49
C ALA A 288 25.32 17.30 19.93
N GLU A 289 26.20 18.28 20.10
CA GLU A 289 26.78 18.67 21.40
C GLU A 289 25.82 19.43 22.36
N GLU A 290 24.53 19.49 22.10
CA GLU A 290 23.58 20.24 22.91
C GLU A 290 22.68 19.32 23.76
N PRO A 291 22.16 19.82 24.91
CA PRO A 291 21.31 19.02 25.80
C PRO A 291 20.01 18.52 25.15
N GLU A 292 19.67 19.01 23.96
CA GLU A 292 18.49 18.63 23.18
C GLU A 292 18.76 17.63 22.07
N ASN A 293 19.85 16.87 22.14
CA ASN A 293 20.16 15.82 21.19
C ASN A 293 19.06 14.72 21.10
N ARG A 294 18.19 14.62 22.13
CA ARG A 294 17.06 13.70 22.16
C ARG A 294 15.73 14.47 22.20
N ARG A 295 15.00 14.48 21.10
CA ARG A 295 13.75 15.25 20.94
C ARG A 295 12.66 14.49 20.22
N LYS A 296 11.42 14.87 20.44
CA LYS A 296 10.29 14.45 19.62
C LYS A 296 10.32 15.16 18.26
N ILE A 297 10.04 14.42 17.20
CA ILE A 297 9.81 14.96 15.86
C ILE A 297 8.32 14.92 15.58
N ARG A 298 7.71 16.09 15.38
CA ARG A 298 6.31 16.16 14.95
C ARG A 298 6.16 15.42 13.62
N SER A 299 5.18 14.51 13.57
CA SER A 299 4.93 13.75 12.36
C SER A 299 4.39 14.63 11.23
N GLN A 300 4.78 14.32 10.01
CA GLN A 300 4.13 14.85 8.82
C GLN A 300 2.67 14.41 8.78
N LYS A 301 1.83 15.20 8.13
CA LYS A 301 0.43 14.79 7.92
C LYS A 301 0.35 13.70 6.86
N GLY A 302 -0.37 12.63 7.16
CA GLY A 302 -0.74 11.66 6.15
C GLY A 302 -1.68 12.30 5.09
N ASN A 303 -1.58 11.82 3.84
CA ASN A 303 -2.34 12.41 2.73
C ASN A 303 -2.81 11.35 1.73
N TYR A 304 -3.72 10.45 2.12
CA TYR A 304 -4.28 9.46 1.18
C TYR A 304 -4.92 10.06 -0.07
N PRO A 305 -5.63 11.21 0.00
CA PRO A 305 -6.12 11.87 -1.20
C PRO A 305 -5.03 12.18 -2.23
N GLY A 306 -3.80 12.46 -1.77
CA GLY A 306 -2.65 12.75 -2.61
C GLY A 306 -2.32 11.65 -3.63
N TYR A 307 -2.65 10.39 -3.34
CA TYR A 307 -2.55 9.32 -4.33
C TYR A 307 -3.48 9.57 -5.53
N TYR A 308 -4.76 9.83 -5.27
CA TYR A 308 -5.74 10.06 -6.32
C TYR A 308 -5.58 11.43 -7.00
N GLU A 309 -5.10 12.43 -6.29
CA GLU A 309 -4.70 13.72 -6.87
C GLU A 309 -3.59 13.53 -7.91
N ASN A 310 -2.57 12.73 -7.56
CA ASN A 310 -1.49 12.40 -8.49
C ASN A 310 -1.99 11.60 -9.71
N VAL A 311 -2.82 10.57 -9.51
CA VAL A 311 -3.41 9.78 -10.62
C VAL A 311 -4.21 10.68 -11.56
N ARG A 312 -5.07 11.56 -11.01
CA ARG A 312 -5.82 12.56 -11.80
C ARG A 312 -4.90 13.45 -12.62
N ASP A 313 -3.90 14.01 -11.97
CA ASP A 313 -3.02 14.97 -12.62
C ASP A 313 -2.10 14.31 -13.64
N ALA A 314 -1.71 13.07 -13.42
CA ALA A 314 -0.98 12.27 -14.41
C ALA A 314 -1.84 11.94 -15.64
N ILE A 315 -3.12 11.55 -15.46
CA ILE A 315 -4.05 11.34 -16.58
C ILE A 315 -4.23 12.63 -17.40
N LEU A 316 -4.24 13.78 -16.74
CA LEU A 316 -4.35 15.10 -17.38
C LEU A 316 -3.02 15.62 -17.96
N GLY A 317 -1.93 14.86 -17.86
CA GLY A 317 -0.61 15.23 -18.37
C GLY A 317 0.08 16.36 -17.61
N LYS A 318 -0.28 16.61 -16.35
CA LYS A 318 0.28 17.68 -15.52
C LYS A 318 1.49 17.24 -14.69
N THR A 319 1.60 15.95 -14.39
CA THR A 319 2.68 15.35 -13.59
C THR A 319 2.90 13.90 -13.99
N ASP A 320 4.02 13.32 -13.57
CA ASP A 320 4.27 11.90 -13.68
C ASP A 320 3.52 11.12 -12.60
N LEU A 321 3.27 9.81 -12.86
CA LEU A 321 2.73 8.91 -11.84
C LEU A 321 3.73 8.73 -10.70
N ALA A 322 3.28 8.95 -9.48
CA ALA A 322 4.07 8.68 -8.27
C ALA A 322 4.21 7.17 -8.00
N VAL A 323 3.21 6.38 -8.40
CA VAL A 323 3.24 4.92 -8.30
C VAL A 323 3.07 4.33 -9.69
N THR A 324 4.16 3.92 -10.32
CA THR A 324 4.12 3.27 -11.62
C THR A 324 3.90 1.76 -11.50
N ALA A 325 3.40 1.15 -12.55
CA ALA A 325 3.22 -0.31 -12.58
C ALA A 325 4.57 -1.06 -12.54
N GLU A 326 5.64 -0.46 -13.08
CA GLU A 326 7.01 -1.01 -13.00
C GLU A 326 7.52 -1.07 -11.56
N GLN A 327 7.29 -0.01 -10.76
CA GLN A 327 7.64 -0.02 -9.35
C GLN A 327 6.87 -1.10 -8.58
N ALA A 328 5.58 -1.25 -8.86
CA ALA A 328 4.74 -2.27 -8.25
C ALA A 328 5.13 -3.69 -8.70
N ARG A 329 5.56 -3.88 -9.95
CA ARG A 329 6.16 -5.14 -10.44
C ARG A 329 7.42 -5.49 -9.65
N ASP A 330 8.28 -4.53 -9.37
CA ASP A 330 9.49 -4.77 -8.55
C ASP A 330 9.13 -5.21 -7.12
N VAL A 331 8.00 -4.77 -6.57
CA VAL A 331 7.45 -5.29 -5.31
C VAL A 331 7.08 -6.77 -5.45
N ILE A 332 6.34 -7.15 -6.51
CA ILE A 332 5.97 -8.56 -6.77
C ILE A 332 7.22 -9.43 -6.93
N TYR A 333 8.23 -8.94 -7.65
CA TYR A 333 9.49 -9.65 -7.82
C TYR A 333 10.15 -9.96 -6.47
N LEU A 334 10.26 -8.98 -5.57
CA LEU A 334 10.86 -9.18 -4.26
C LEU A 334 10.00 -10.05 -3.33
N LEU A 335 8.67 -9.99 -3.43
CA LEU A 335 7.79 -10.90 -2.71
C LEU A 335 8.07 -12.35 -3.08
N GLN A 336 8.12 -12.68 -4.37
CA GLN A 336 8.40 -14.03 -4.87
C GLN A 336 9.85 -14.46 -4.60
N LEU A 337 10.81 -13.55 -4.73
CA LEU A 337 12.21 -13.84 -4.42
C LEU A 337 12.40 -14.20 -2.94
N ALA A 338 11.66 -13.57 -2.04
CA ALA A 338 11.67 -13.89 -0.62
C ALA A 338 11.07 -15.28 -0.33
N GLU A 339 9.98 -15.66 -1.01
CA GLU A 339 9.46 -17.03 -0.92
C GLU A 339 10.50 -18.04 -1.36
N ARG A 340 11.14 -17.80 -2.50
CA ARG A 340 12.21 -18.65 -2.99
C ARG A 340 13.42 -18.72 -2.04
N SER A 341 13.83 -17.57 -1.42
CA SER A 341 14.87 -17.54 -0.40
C SER A 341 14.52 -18.40 0.82
N TRP A 342 13.25 -18.34 1.25
CA TRP A 342 12.75 -19.16 2.35
C TRP A 342 12.76 -20.65 2.02
N ASP A 343 12.35 -21.04 0.81
CA ASP A 343 12.31 -22.44 0.39
C ASP A 343 13.73 -23.02 0.24
N GLU A 344 14.64 -22.25 -0.38
CA GLU A 344 16.03 -22.65 -0.59
C GLU A 344 16.92 -22.46 0.65
N LYS A 345 16.43 -21.82 1.73
CA LYS A 345 17.16 -21.54 2.99
C LYS A 345 18.50 -20.82 2.79
N ARG A 346 18.55 -19.92 1.83
CA ARG A 346 19.77 -19.15 1.51
C ARG A 346 19.51 -17.72 1.09
N VAL A 347 20.56 -16.90 1.15
CA VAL A 347 20.58 -15.56 0.58
C VAL A 347 20.48 -15.66 -0.95
N LEU A 348 19.62 -14.84 -1.56
CA LEU A 348 19.47 -14.71 -3.00
C LEU A 348 19.86 -13.31 -3.45
N SER A 349 20.58 -13.21 -4.58
CA SER A 349 20.85 -11.94 -5.26
C SER A 349 19.58 -11.37 -5.87
N VAL A 350 19.50 -10.05 -5.94
CA VAL A 350 18.46 -9.31 -6.63
C VAL A 350 19.04 -8.80 -7.96
N ASP A 351 18.38 -9.16 -9.06
CA ASP A 351 18.78 -8.79 -10.43
C ASP A 351 18.16 -7.46 -10.88
#